data_54a20d39dd67aa89817f2e04bcc6332f
#
_entry.id   54a20d39dd67aa89817f2e04bcc6332f
#
_cell.length_a   1.000
_cell.length_b   1.000
_cell.length_c   1.000
_cell.angle_alpha   90.00
_cell.angle_beta   90.00
_cell.angle_gamma   90.00
#
_symmetry.space_group_name_H-M   'P 1'
#
loop_
_entity.id
_entity.type
_entity.pdbx_description
1 polymer ?
#
loop_
_entity_poly.entity_id
_entity_poly.type
_entity_poly.pdbx_seq_one_letter_code
_entity_poly.pdbx_strand_id
1 'polypeptide(L)'
;SGYLITPVVVWAGSTGDVHPNPDEVASVHRILLRDIAVEDAVSFEAIPESDRPVVRMRINGGLVNAPTAALIYQFREVLAGRQTRVAEYEQPVFAWR
;
A
#
# COMPACT_ATOMS: atom_id res chain seq x y z
N SER A 1 -0.25 6.07 13.29
CA SER A 1 -0.39 7.52 13.33
C SER A 1 -1.82 7.88 13.69
N GLY A 2 -2.04 9.06 14.20
CA GLY A 2 -3.36 9.55 14.56
C GLY A 2 -4.12 10.23 13.43
N TYR A 3 -3.73 10.04 12.19
CA TYR A 3 -4.33 10.73 11.04
C TYR A 3 -5.31 9.84 10.29
N LEU A 4 -6.38 10.45 9.81
CA LEU A 4 -7.29 9.83 8.86
C LEU A 4 -6.80 10.16 7.46
N ILE A 5 -6.53 9.14 6.65
CA ILE A 5 -6.00 9.30 5.30
C ILE A 5 -7.03 8.79 4.30
N THR A 6 -7.40 9.64 3.34
CA THR A 6 -8.28 9.26 2.23
C THR A 6 -7.48 9.26 0.94
N PRO A 7 -7.21 8.11 0.33
CA PRO A 7 -6.49 8.07 -0.93
C PRO A 7 -7.37 8.54 -2.09
N VAL A 8 -6.76 9.25 -3.03
CA VAL A 8 -7.41 9.67 -4.27
C VAL A 8 -6.60 9.11 -5.43
N VAL A 9 -7.26 8.35 -6.29
CA VAL A 9 -6.62 7.75 -7.46
C VAL A 9 -6.91 8.60 -8.68
N VAL A 10 -5.86 8.92 -9.44
CA VAL A 10 -5.97 9.77 -10.63
C VAL A 10 -5.41 9.00 -11.83
N TRP A 11 -6.14 9.06 -12.93
CA TRP A 11 -5.66 8.52 -14.21
C TRP A 11 -4.82 9.59 -14.91
N ALA A 12 -3.52 9.33 -15.06
CA ALA A 12 -2.59 10.29 -15.63
C ALA A 12 -2.25 10.01 -17.10
N GLY A 13 -2.68 8.86 -17.63
CA GLY A 13 -2.34 8.47 -18.98
C GLY A 13 -0.83 8.22 -19.14
N SER A 14 -0.26 8.72 -20.22
CA SER A 14 1.19 8.63 -20.45
C SER A 14 1.87 9.84 -19.82
N THR A 15 2.71 9.61 -18.81
CA THR A 15 3.32 10.70 -18.04
C THR A 15 4.73 11.08 -18.50
N GLY A 16 5.37 10.26 -19.34
CA GLY A 16 6.77 10.47 -19.69
C GLY A 16 7.71 10.23 -18.50
N ASP A 17 8.80 10.98 -18.45
CA ASP A 17 9.78 10.84 -17.36
C ASP A 17 9.29 11.49 -16.08
N VAL A 18 9.58 10.84 -14.97
CA VAL A 18 9.24 11.34 -13.63
C VAL A 18 10.48 12.00 -13.02
N HIS A 19 10.29 13.19 -12.47
CA HIS A 19 11.37 13.96 -11.85
C HIS A 19 11.14 14.06 -10.34
N PRO A 20 11.63 13.09 -9.56
CA PRO A 20 11.42 13.10 -8.11
C PRO A 20 12.22 14.19 -7.42
N ASN A 21 11.65 14.76 -6.36
CA ASN A 21 12.37 15.65 -5.48
C ASN A 21 13.37 14.85 -4.62
N PRO A 22 14.69 15.05 -4.79
CA PRO A 22 15.68 14.25 -4.07
C PRO A 22 15.67 14.43 -2.56
N ASP A 23 15.11 15.54 -2.07
CA ASP A 23 15.00 15.78 -0.63
C ASP A 23 13.90 14.94 0.04
N GLU A 24 12.93 14.49 -0.72
CA GLU A 24 11.77 13.76 -0.20
C GLU A 24 11.66 12.33 -0.73
N VAL A 25 12.19 12.07 -1.93
CA VAL A 25 12.00 10.81 -2.63
C VAL A 25 13.33 10.12 -2.84
N ALA A 26 13.50 8.96 -2.21
CA ALA A 26 14.72 8.16 -2.34
C ALA A 26 14.77 7.43 -3.68
N SER A 27 13.62 6.94 -4.18
CA SER A 27 13.54 6.20 -5.43
C SER A 27 12.13 6.24 -5.99
N VAL A 28 12.02 6.04 -7.31
CA VAL A 28 10.72 5.95 -8.01
C VAL A 28 10.64 4.57 -8.65
N HIS A 29 9.49 3.92 -8.50
CA HIS A 29 9.24 2.60 -9.04
C HIS A 29 7.99 2.61 -9.90
N ARG A 30 8.07 1.98 -11.08
CA ARG A 30 6.91 1.74 -11.94
C ARG A 30 6.46 0.32 -11.70
N ILE A 31 5.23 0.15 -11.25
CA ILE A 31 4.69 -1.14 -10.86
C ILE A 31 3.51 -1.46 -11.78
N LEU A 32 3.54 -2.62 -12.40
CA LEU A 32 2.44 -3.07 -13.24
C LEU A 32 1.26 -3.48 -12.37
N LEU A 33 0.04 -3.20 -12.84
CA LEU A 33 -1.18 -3.59 -12.11
C LEU A 33 -1.24 -5.09 -11.87
N ARG A 34 -0.77 -5.89 -12.83
CA ARG A 34 -0.74 -7.36 -12.67
C ARG A 34 0.14 -7.80 -11.51
N ASP A 35 1.16 -7.03 -11.16
CA ASP A 35 2.08 -7.38 -10.06
C ASP A 35 1.43 -7.16 -8.69
N ILE A 36 0.49 -6.24 -8.57
CA ILE A 36 -0.27 -6.07 -7.32
C ILE A 36 -1.50 -6.97 -7.27
N ALA A 37 -1.93 -7.52 -8.40
CA ALA A 37 -3.08 -8.42 -8.49
C ALA A 37 -2.74 -9.87 -8.15
N VAL A 38 -1.46 -10.20 -8.01
CA VAL A 38 -1.02 -11.54 -7.62
C VAL A 38 -1.57 -11.89 -6.23
N GLU A 39 -2.13 -13.09 -6.10
CA GLU A 39 -2.84 -13.48 -4.88
C GLU A 39 -1.93 -13.46 -3.65
N ASP A 40 -0.70 -13.93 -3.78
CA ASP A 40 0.27 -13.97 -2.67
C ASP A 40 0.96 -12.62 -2.42
N ALA A 41 0.63 -11.57 -3.18
CA ALA A 41 1.27 -10.28 -2.99
C ALA A 41 0.94 -9.64 -1.64
N VAL A 42 -0.25 -9.93 -1.12
CA VAL A 42 -0.70 -9.39 0.16
C VAL A 42 -0.58 -10.43 1.26
N SER A 43 -0.12 -10.02 2.43
CA SER A 43 -0.08 -10.87 3.63
C SER A 43 -0.61 -10.10 4.83
N PHE A 44 -1.15 -10.85 5.79
CA PHE A 44 -1.70 -10.32 7.02
C PHE A 44 -0.98 -10.99 8.19
N GLU A 45 -0.43 -10.20 9.07
CA GLU A 45 0.34 -10.71 10.20
C GLU A 45 -0.29 -10.27 11.51
N ALA A 46 -0.58 -11.22 12.39
CA ALA A 46 -1.05 -10.92 13.74
C ALA A 46 0.13 -10.43 14.58
N ILE A 47 -0.12 -9.39 15.36
CA ILE A 47 0.85 -8.84 16.30
C ILE A 47 0.26 -8.85 17.72
N PRO A 48 1.07 -9.05 18.76
CA PRO A 48 0.55 -9.09 20.14
C PRO A 48 0.04 -7.73 20.64
N GLU A 49 0.48 -6.64 20.02
CA GLU A 49 0.15 -5.27 20.46
C GLU A 49 -1.24 -4.82 20.01
N SER A 50 -1.91 -5.55 19.10
CA SER A 50 -3.21 -5.15 18.56
C SER A 50 -4.02 -6.38 18.16
N ASP A 51 -5.35 -6.26 18.23
CA ASP A 51 -6.27 -7.26 17.70
C ASP A 51 -6.41 -7.20 16.18
N ARG A 52 -5.87 -6.14 15.58
CA ARG A 52 -5.94 -5.92 14.14
C ARG A 52 -4.70 -6.46 13.46
N PRO A 53 -4.84 -7.20 12.35
CA PRO A 53 -3.67 -7.68 11.64
C PRO A 53 -2.94 -6.53 10.91
N VAL A 54 -1.62 -6.68 10.80
CA VAL A 54 -0.78 -5.80 9.99
C VAL A 54 -0.84 -6.28 8.55
N VAL A 55 -1.14 -5.36 7.62
CA VAL A 55 -1.13 -5.66 6.18
C VAL A 55 0.23 -5.31 5.58
N ARG A 56 0.75 -6.22 4.79
CA ARG A 56 1.99 -6.06 4.04
C ARG A 56 1.81 -6.53 2.61
N MET A 57 2.53 -5.92 1.69
CA MET A 57 2.53 -6.37 0.30
C MET A 57 3.95 -6.61 -0.17
N ARG A 58 4.12 -7.68 -0.94
CA ARG A 58 5.37 -7.98 -1.62
C ARG A 58 5.24 -7.56 -3.08
N ILE A 59 6.02 -6.57 -3.47
CA ILE A 59 5.97 -6.00 -4.82
C ILE A 59 7.39 -5.92 -5.36
N ASN A 60 7.64 -6.53 -6.51
CA ASN A 60 8.93 -6.53 -7.19
C ASN A 60 10.10 -6.94 -6.28
N GLY A 61 9.89 -7.93 -5.43
CA GLY A 61 10.91 -8.41 -4.49
C GLY A 61 11.10 -7.56 -3.26
N GLY A 62 10.39 -6.44 -3.14
CA GLY A 62 10.41 -5.58 -1.97
C GLY A 62 9.19 -5.80 -1.08
N LEU A 63 9.33 -5.43 0.18
CA LEU A 63 8.25 -5.50 1.15
C LEU A 63 7.73 -4.10 1.45
N VAL A 64 6.42 -3.90 1.23
CA VAL A 64 5.73 -2.64 1.50
C VAL A 64 4.85 -2.82 2.72
N ASN A 65 4.99 -1.93 3.69
CA ASN A 65 4.22 -1.94 4.93
C ASN A 65 3.07 -0.92 4.90
N ALA A 66 2.13 -1.07 5.83
CA ALA A 66 1.10 -0.07 6.04
C ALA A 66 1.73 1.25 6.53
N PRO A 67 1.14 2.42 6.21
CA PRO A 67 -0.16 2.56 5.55
C PRO A 67 -0.14 2.34 4.04
N THR A 68 1.01 2.42 3.38
CA THR A 68 1.11 2.31 1.91
C THR A 68 0.56 0.97 1.41
N ALA A 69 0.89 -0.14 2.06
CA ALA A 69 0.37 -1.45 1.67
C ALA A 69 -1.16 -1.51 1.75
N ALA A 70 -1.75 -0.88 2.76
CA ALA A 70 -3.21 -0.84 2.90
C ALA A 70 -3.86 -0.07 1.75
N LEU A 71 -3.27 1.05 1.33
CA LEU A 71 -3.79 1.85 0.22
C LEU A 71 -3.71 1.09 -1.10
N ILE A 72 -2.58 0.42 -1.36
CA ILE A 72 -2.40 -0.39 -2.57
C ILE A 72 -3.35 -1.59 -2.56
N TYR A 73 -3.51 -2.24 -1.42
CA TYR A 73 -4.42 -3.36 -1.27
C TYR A 73 -5.86 -2.94 -1.55
N GLN A 74 -6.30 -1.80 -1.02
CA GLN A 74 -7.63 -1.28 -1.28
C GLN A 74 -7.84 -1.00 -2.76
N PHE A 75 -6.87 -0.39 -3.42
CA PHE A 75 -6.92 -0.14 -4.85
C PHE A 75 -7.03 -1.44 -5.65
N ARG A 76 -6.24 -2.44 -5.30
CA ARG A 76 -6.32 -3.78 -5.89
C ARG A 76 -7.71 -4.37 -5.77
N GLU A 77 -8.34 -4.23 -4.61
CA GLU A 77 -9.69 -4.75 -4.37
C GLU A 77 -10.72 -4.03 -5.23
N VAL A 78 -10.60 -2.72 -5.37
CA VAL A 78 -11.49 -1.94 -6.24
C VAL A 78 -11.35 -2.39 -7.69
N LEU A 79 -10.14 -2.63 -8.18
CA LEU A 79 -9.90 -3.14 -9.53
C LEU A 79 -10.55 -4.49 -9.77
N ALA A 80 -10.67 -5.30 -8.73
CA ALA A 80 -11.32 -6.61 -8.79
C ALA A 80 -12.84 -6.55 -8.56
N GLY A 81 -13.39 -5.35 -8.40
CA GLY A 81 -14.82 -5.15 -8.17
C GLY A 81 -15.27 -5.40 -6.73
N ARG A 82 -14.34 -5.45 -5.78
CA ARG A 82 -14.65 -5.66 -4.36
C ARG A 82 -14.59 -4.35 -3.59
N GLN A 83 -15.42 -4.24 -2.57
CA GLN A 83 -15.43 -3.13 -1.64
C GLN A 83 -14.85 -3.58 -0.31
N THR A 84 -13.56 -3.40 -0.14
CA THR A 84 -12.84 -3.86 1.04
C THR A 84 -12.39 -2.66 1.88
N ARG A 85 -12.75 -2.68 3.16
CA ARG A 85 -12.32 -1.65 4.10
C ARG A 85 -10.95 -2.01 4.64
N VAL A 86 -10.05 -1.03 4.64
CA VAL A 86 -8.67 -1.22 5.11
C VAL A 86 -8.39 -0.47 6.41
N ALA A 87 -9.35 0.33 6.89
CA ALA A 87 -9.19 1.08 8.13
C ALA A 87 -9.04 0.18 9.37
N GLU A 88 -9.41 -1.09 9.23
CA GLU A 88 -9.35 -2.09 10.31
C GLU A 88 -7.99 -2.77 10.40
N TYR A 89 -7.09 -2.53 9.46
CA TYR A 89 -5.75 -3.12 9.49
C TYR A 89 -4.79 -2.22 10.27
N GLU A 90 -3.86 -2.87 10.94
CA GLU A 90 -2.90 -2.18 11.79
C GLU A 90 -1.63 -1.84 11.03
N GLN A 91 -0.93 -0.82 11.48
CA GLN A 91 0.43 -0.52 11.03
C GLN A 91 1.43 -1.31 11.88
N PRO A 92 2.63 -1.62 11.34
CA PRO A 92 3.68 -2.20 12.17
C PRO A 92 3.99 -1.29 13.37
N VAL A 93 4.41 -1.88 14.48
CA VAL A 93 4.63 -1.14 15.74
C VAL A 93 5.61 0.03 15.55
N PHE A 94 6.64 -0.14 14.72
CA PHE A 94 7.59 0.94 14.47
C PHE A 94 6.95 2.17 13.80
N ALA A 95 5.79 2.03 13.20
CA ALA A 95 5.07 3.12 12.51
C ALA A 95 4.04 3.83 13.40
N TRP A 96 3.92 3.45 14.67
CA TRP A 96 2.89 4.00 15.58
C TRP A 96 3.23 5.40 16.11
N ARG A 97 4.25 6.00 15.68
CA ARG A 97 4.70 7.33 16.15
C ARG A 97 4.13 8.47 15.31
#